data_9fbfbca6076bb3f0d48f676bd20b5aff
#
_entry.id   9fbfbca6076bb3f0d48f676bd20b5aff
#
_cell.length_a   1.000
_cell.length_b   1.000
_cell.length_c   1.000
_cell.angle_alpha   90.00
_cell.angle_beta   90.00
_cell.angle_gamma   90.00
#
_symmetry.space_group_name_H-M   'P 1'
#
loop_
_entity.id
_entity.type
_entity.pdbx_description
1 polymer ?
#
loop_
_entity_poly.entity_id
_entity_poly.type
_entity_poly.pdbx_seq_one_letter_code
_entity_poly.pdbx_strand_id
1 'polypeptide(L)'
;ALPICNFAILDKEGKAVGYARSVWAMISMETRKPADLLTLHGGSITDYVCDKECPISKPGRIKVTEKTPVSEYQTRYSDIDINGHVNSIKYIEHILDLFPIEFFKEKRIKRFEMAYVAESYYGDILSFYREEVGEKEYDIEVKKNGTDVVVRSKVIFI
;
A
#
# COMPACT_ATOMS: atom_id res chain seq x y z
N ALA A 1 -20.17 1.32 -3.67
CA ALA A 1 -19.20 0.29 -4.11
C ALA A 1 -17.82 0.90 -4.23
N LEU A 2 -16.79 0.17 -3.84
CA LEU A 2 -15.40 0.58 -4.06
C LEU A 2 -14.94 -0.07 -5.37
N PRO A 3 -14.47 0.70 -6.37
CA PRO A 3 -13.96 0.13 -7.59
C PRO A 3 -12.68 -0.65 -7.31
N ILE A 4 -12.60 -1.84 -7.90
CA ILE A 4 -11.41 -2.69 -7.85
C ILE A 4 -10.81 -2.70 -9.25
N CYS A 5 -9.56 -2.25 -9.36
CA CYS A 5 -8.80 -2.32 -10.59
C CYS A 5 -7.83 -3.50 -10.53
N ASN A 6 -7.88 -4.36 -11.53
CA ASN A 6 -6.94 -5.45 -11.71
C ASN A 6 -5.98 -5.10 -12.84
N PHE A 7 -4.70 -5.35 -12.64
CA PHE A 7 -3.64 -5.05 -13.58
C PHE A 7 -2.85 -6.30 -13.90
N ALA A 8 -2.40 -6.43 -15.14
CA ALA A 8 -1.42 -7.42 -15.56
C ALA A 8 -0.24 -6.71 -16.19
N ILE A 9 0.97 -7.10 -15.80
CA ILE A 9 2.22 -6.67 -16.43
C ILE A 9 2.56 -7.74 -17.45
N LEU A 10 2.67 -7.35 -18.72
CA LEU A 10 2.93 -8.26 -19.81
C LEU A 10 4.37 -8.08 -20.32
N ASP A 11 5.01 -9.18 -20.71
CA ASP A 11 6.26 -9.13 -21.47
C ASP A 11 6.01 -8.77 -22.96
N LYS A 12 7.08 -8.72 -23.73
CA LYS A 12 7.00 -8.38 -25.17
C LYS A 12 6.24 -9.40 -26.02
N GLU A 13 6.09 -10.64 -25.54
CA GLU A 13 5.32 -11.70 -26.16
C GLU A 13 3.83 -11.68 -25.73
N GLY A 14 3.43 -10.76 -24.84
CA GLY A 14 2.08 -10.66 -24.32
C GLY A 14 1.78 -11.63 -23.16
N LYS A 15 2.79 -12.30 -22.61
CA LYS A 15 2.65 -13.19 -21.46
C LYS A 15 2.70 -12.39 -20.16
N ALA A 16 1.78 -12.67 -19.23
CA ALA A 16 1.78 -12.01 -17.95
C ALA A 16 2.97 -12.43 -17.08
N VAL A 17 3.74 -11.46 -16.61
CA VAL A 17 4.91 -11.62 -15.72
C VAL A 17 4.63 -11.09 -14.31
N GLY A 18 3.52 -10.38 -14.11
CA GLY A 18 3.10 -9.89 -12.81
C GLY A 18 1.66 -9.43 -12.81
N TYR A 19 1.09 -9.36 -11.62
CA TYR A 19 -0.27 -8.89 -11.42
C TYR A 19 -0.32 -7.90 -10.27
N ALA A 20 -1.23 -6.92 -10.37
CA ALA A 20 -1.55 -6.04 -9.27
C ALA A 20 -3.07 -5.85 -9.14
N ARG A 21 -3.49 -5.50 -7.95
CA ARG A 21 -4.88 -5.14 -7.64
C ARG A 21 -4.88 -3.91 -6.76
N SER A 22 -5.72 -2.94 -7.09
CA SER A 22 -5.95 -1.77 -6.25
C SER A 22 -7.44 -1.60 -5.96
N VAL A 23 -7.73 -1.05 -4.79
CA VAL A 23 -9.07 -0.65 -4.36
C VAL A 23 -9.05 0.85 -4.18
N TRP A 24 -10.00 1.53 -4.81
CA TRP A 24 -10.08 2.99 -4.79
C TRP A 24 -11.33 3.44 -4.04
N ALA A 25 -11.21 4.52 -3.29
CA ALA A 25 -12.34 5.19 -2.68
C ALA A 25 -12.48 6.58 -3.28
N MET A 26 -13.68 6.93 -3.71
CA MET A 26 -14.00 8.31 -4.06
C MET A 26 -14.31 9.09 -2.79
N ILE A 27 -13.69 10.24 -2.64
CA ILE A 27 -13.86 11.13 -1.48
C ILE A 27 -14.35 12.49 -1.98
N SER A 28 -15.40 13.01 -1.36
CA SER A 28 -15.85 14.39 -1.59
C SER A 28 -14.79 15.37 -1.10
N MET A 29 -14.37 16.29 -1.96
CA MET A 29 -13.40 17.33 -1.59
C MET A 29 -13.94 18.31 -0.55
N GLU A 30 -15.27 18.55 -0.55
CA GLU A 30 -15.93 19.47 0.38
C GLU A 30 -16.11 18.84 1.77
N THR A 31 -16.65 17.60 1.80
CA THR A 31 -17.02 16.97 3.07
C THR A 31 -15.94 16.04 3.64
N ARG A 32 -14.94 15.68 2.83
CA ARG A 32 -13.88 14.69 3.12
C ARG A 32 -14.43 13.31 3.47
N LYS A 33 -15.69 13.03 3.09
CA LYS A 33 -16.36 11.74 3.33
C LYS A 33 -16.39 10.89 2.06
N PRO A 34 -16.49 9.56 2.19
CA PRO A 34 -16.71 8.69 1.04
C PRO A 34 -17.94 9.13 0.24
N ALA A 35 -17.79 9.18 -1.09
CA ALA A 35 -18.85 9.51 -2.02
C ALA A 35 -19.21 8.28 -2.88
N ASP A 36 -20.45 8.25 -3.36
CA ASP A 36 -20.90 7.14 -4.21
C ASP A 36 -20.43 7.36 -5.65
N LEU A 37 -19.58 6.48 -6.12
CA LEU A 37 -19.03 6.50 -7.47
C LEU A 37 -20.11 6.36 -8.56
N LEU A 38 -21.23 5.68 -8.24
CA LEU A 38 -22.33 5.47 -9.17
C LEU A 38 -23.13 6.76 -9.46
N THR A 39 -22.94 7.80 -8.66
CA THR A 39 -23.57 9.12 -8.91
C THR A 39 -22.82 9.94 -9.94
N LEU A 40 -21.57 9.60 -10.27
CA LEU A 40 -20.79 10.31 -11.28
C LEU A 40 -21.23 9.93 -12.70
N HIS A 41 -21.47 10.93 -13.53
CA HIS A 41 -21.81 10.75 -14.95
C HIS A 41 -22.89 9.70 -15.20
N GLY A 42 -23.94 9.65 -14.34
CA GLY A 42 -25.01 8.67 -14.47
C GLY A 42 -24.63 7.21 -14.26
N GLY A 43 -23.53 6.98 -13.55
CA GLY A 43 -23.06 5.61 -13.25
C GLY A 43 -22.23 4.97 -14.37
N SER A 44 -21.72 5.76 -15.33
CA SER A 44 -20.93 5.26 -16.47
C SER A 44 -19.70 4.42 -16.10
N ILE A 45 -19.24 4.46 -14.85
CA ILE A 45 -18.17 3.56 -14.36
C ILE A 45 -18.53 2.08 -14.57
N THR A 46 -19.81 1.75 -14.59
CA THR A 46 -20.26 0.35 -14.80
C THR A 46 -19.96 -0.15 -16.20
N ASP A 47 -19.80 0.72 -17.19
CA ASP A 47 -19.49 0.36 -18.57
C ASP A 47 -18.07 -0.21 -18.71
N TYR A 48 -17.22 0.02 -17.71
CA TYR A 48 -15.81 -0.45 -17.65
C TYR A 48 -15.65 -1.69 -16.78
N VAL A 49 -16.72 -2.26 -16.24
CA VAL A 49 -16.64 -3.49 -15.45
C VAL A 49 -16.30 -4.67 -16.36
N CYS A 50 -15.35 -5.48 -15.93
CA CYS A 50 -14.91 -6.67 -16.63
C CYS A 50 -15.00 -7.88 -15.69
N ASP A 51 -15.61 -8.98 -16.16
CA ASP A 51 -15.80 -10.21 -15.38
C ASP A 51 -14.56 -11.11 -15.30
N LYS A 52 -13.41 -10.67 -15.86
CA LYS A 52 -12.18 -11.44 -15.78
C LYS A 52 -11.71 -11.56 -14.33
N GLU A 53 -11.47 -12.78 -13.91
CA GLU A 53 -10.92 -13.04 -12.59
C GLU A 53 -9.50 -12.50 -12.46
N CYS A 54 -9.18 -11.94 -11.30
CA CYS A 54 -7.81 -11.56 -10.95
C CYS A 54 -7.07 -12.77 -10.39
N PRO A 55 -5.91 -13.15 -10.97
CA PRO A 55 -5.17 -14.34 -10.54
C PRO A 55 -4.58 -14.27 -9.13
N ILE A 56 -4.52 -13.07 -8.55
CA ILE A 56 -4.00 -12.90 -7.19
C ILE A 56 -5.15 -12.85 -6.17
N SER A 57 -4.94 -13.46 -5.01
CA SER A 57 -5.88 -13.45 -3.91
C SER A 57 -6.12 -12.02 -3.38
N LYS A 58 -7.25 -11.83 -2.71
CA LYS A 58 -7.52 -10.57 -1.98
C LYS A 58 -6.46 -10.34 -0.91
N PRO A 59 -6.19 -9.07 -0.53
CA PRO A 59 -5.30 -8.76 0.59
C PRO A 59 -5.76 -9.44 1.88
N GLY A 60 -4.79 -9.91 2.66
CA GLY A 60 -5.03 -10.46 3.98
C GLY A 60 -5.28 -9.37 5.02
N ARG A 61 -5.71 -9.80 6.20
CA ARG A 61 -5.74 -8.90 7.37
C ARG A 61 -4.32 -8.79 7.94
N ILE A 62 -3.81 -7.57 8.02
CA ILE A 62 -2.50 -7.27 8.59
C ILE A 62 -2.71 -6.83 10.03
N LYS A 63 -1.99 -7.47 10.95
CA LYS A 63 -2.00 -7.13 12.38
C LYS A 63 -0.59 -7.29 12.93
N VAL A 64 -0.01 -6.21 13.40
CA VAL A 64 1.28 -6.20 14.09
C VAL A 64 1.03 -6.08 15.59
N THR A 65 1.65 -6.96 16.38
CA THR A 65 1.56 -6.99 17.83
C THR A 65 2.79 -6.40 18.51
N GLU A 66 3.88 -6.23 17.77
CA GLU A 66 5.11 -5.62 18.23
C GLU A 66 4.88 -4.20 18.74
N LYS A 67 5.49 -3.88 19.88
CA LYS A 67 5.33 -2.59 20.56
C LYS A 67 6.53 -1.65 20.38
N THR A 68 7.66 -2.21 19.98
CA THR A 68 8.89 -1.46 19.77
C THR A 68 9.12 -1.26 18.27
N PRO A 69 9.29 -0.02 17.79
CA PRO A 69 9.59 0.22 16.38
C PRO A 69 10.99 -0.31 16.05
N VAL A 70 11.12 -0.91 14.86
CA VAL A 70 12.44 -1.34 14.33
C VAL A 70 13.19 -0.20 13.67
N SER A 71 12.48 0.88 13.30
CA SER A 71 13.03 2.10 12.69
C SER A 71 12.11 3.27 12.92
N GLU A 72 12.69 4.48 12.94
CA GLU A 72 11.96 5.74 12.96
C GLU A 72 12.52 6.69 11.91
N TYR A 73 11.66 7.46 11.29
CA TYR A 73 12.03 8.40 10.24
C TYR A 73 11.20 9.67 10.35
N GLN A 74 11.84 10.83 10.40
CA GLN A 74 11.15 12.11 10.30
C GLN A 74 10.98 12.52 8.85
N THR A 75 9.74 12.75 8.43
CA THR A 75 9.40 13.11 7.05
C THR A 75 10.02 14.45 6.66
N ARG A 76 10.49 14.53 5.41
CA ARG A 76 11.26 15.67 4.85
C ARG A 76 10.55 16.21 3.61
N TYR A 77 11.05 17.31 3.07
CA TYR A 77 10.54 17.92 1.85
C TYR A 77 10.43 16.94 0.67
N SER A 78 11.43 16.08 0.50
CA SER A 78 11.48 15.09 -0.59
C SER A 78 10.44 13.97 -0.48
N ASP A 79 9.76 13.87 0.67
CA ASP A 79 8.71 12.88 0.89
C ASP A 79 7.33 13.41 0.51
N ILE A 80 7.19 14.73 0.35
CA ILE A 80 5.90 15.39 0.22
C ILE A 80 5.50 15.53 -1.25
N ASP A 81 4.27 15.16 -1.56
CA ASP A 81 3.67 15.29 -2.89
C ASP A 81 3.02 16.66 -3.11
N ILE A 82 2.44 16.88 -4.29
CA ILE A 82 1.78 18.12 -4.68
C ILE A 82 0.55 18.45 -3.78
N ASN A 83 -0.02 17.45 -3.12
CA ASN A 83 -1.17 17.63 -2.22
C ASN A 83 -0.74 17.99 -0.79
N GLY A 84 0.56 18.07 -0.53
CA GLY A 84 1.12 18.37 0.79
C GLY A 84 1.16 17.16 1.74
N HIS A 85 0.93 15.96 1.24
CA HIS A 85 0.98 14.73 2.01
C HIS A 85 2.25 13.93 1.70
N VAL A 86 2.63 13.02 2.59
CA VAL A 86 3.69 12.05 2.30
C VAL A 86 3.26 11.19 1.12
N ASN A 87 4.07 11.19 0.07
CA ASN A 87 3.81 10.41 -1.14
C ASN A 87 3.74 8.91 -0.83
N SER A 88 2.74 8.23 -1.40
CA SER A 88 2.51 6.80 -1.21
C SER A 88 3.73 5.94 -1.54
N ILE A 89 4.54 6.33 -2.54
CA ILE A 89 5.78 5.63 -2.91
C ILE A 89 6.83 5.72 -1.81
N LYS A 90 6.89 6.81 -1.05
CA LYS A 90 7.86 6.96 0.05
C LYS A 90 7.65 5.95 1.18
N TYR A 91 6.41 5.60 1.47
CA TYR A 91 6.15 4.50 2.41
C TYR A 91 6.68 3.16 1.88
N ILE A 92 6.58 2.91 0.57
CA ILE A 92 7.13 1.68 -0.03
C ILE A 92 8.65 1.66 0.12
N GLU A 93 9.34 2.76 -0.22
CA GLU A 93 10.80 2.89 -0.09
C GLU A 93 11.23 2.62 1.37
N HIS A 94 10.64 3.32 2.33
CA HIS A 94 10.98 3.15 3.75
C HIS A 94 10.66 1.75 4.31
N ILE A 95 9.60 1.10 3.82
CA ILE A 95 9.29 -0.28 4.22
C ILE A 95 10.34 -1.24 3.66
N LEU A 96 10.80 -1.04 2.43
CA LEU A 96 11.85 -1.87 1.85
C LEU A 96 13.20 -1.65 2.54
N ASP A 97 13.48 -0.43 3.02
CA ASP A 97 14.68 -0.10 3.79
C ASP A 97 14.75 -0.82 5.16
N LEU A 98 13.65 -1.43 5.63
CA LEU A 98 13.68 -2.27 6.82
C LEU A 98 14.42 -3.60 6.62
N PHE A 99 14.77 -3.94 5.39
CA PHE A 99 15.49 -5.16 5.03
C PHE A 99 16.87 -4.80 4.51
N PRO A 100 17.94 -5.51 4.94
CA PRO A 100 19.30 -5.24 4.47
C PRO A 100 19.42 -5.55 2.98
N ILE A 101 20.27 -4.83 2.28
CA ILE A 101 20.49 -4.99 0.83
C ILE A 101 20.90 -6.43 0.44
N GLU A 102 21.61 -7.12 1.32
CA GLU A 102 22.00 -8.52 1.15
C GLU A 102 20.80 -9.44 1.01
N PHE A 103 19.71 -9.11 1.72
CA PHE A 103 18.46 -9.87 1.65
C PHE A 103 17.87 -9.87 0.23
N PHE A 104 17.94 -8.73 -0.47
CA PHE A 104 17.45 -8.59 -1.85
C PHE A 104 18.37 -9.23 -2.91
N LYS A 105 19.64 -9.55 -2.56
CA LYS A 105 20.52 -10.31 -3.46
C LYS A 105 20.14 -11.80 -3.50
N GLU A 106 19.60 -12.32 -2.41
CA GLU A 106 19.28 -13.74 -2.25
C GLU A 106 17.80 -14.05 -2.47
N LYS A 107 16.93 -13.05 -2.24
CA LYS A 107 15.47 -13.22 -2.21
C LYS A 107 14.79 -12.23 -3.15
N ARG A 108 13.63 -12.64 -3.65
CA ARG A 108 12.77 -11.78 -4.49
C ARG A 108 11.44 -11.57 -3.82
N ILE A 109 10.87 -10.39 -3.97
CA ILE A 109 9.53 -10.11 -3.50
C ILE A 109 8.55 -10.91 -4.36
N LYS A 110 7.80 -11.80 -3.71
CA LYS A 110 6.70 -12.57 -4.30
C LYS A 110 5.40 -11.79 -4.25
N ARG A 111 5.15 -11.10 -3.12
CA ARG A 111 3.93 -10.33 -2.90
C ARG A 111 4.22 -9.12 -2.01
N PHE A 112 3.62 -8.00 -2.38
CA PHE A 112 3.69 -6.76 -1.61
C PHE A 112 2.27 -6.19 -1.50
N GLU A 113 1.80 -5.99 -0.28
CA GLU A 113 0.48 -5.42 0.00
C GLU A 113 0.63 -4.10 0.74
N MET A 114 -0.18 -3.12 0.38
CA MET A 114 -0.24 -1.81 1.02
C MET A 114 -1.68 -1.42 1.31
N ALA A 115 -1.95 -0.99 2.53
CA ALA A 115 -3.20 -0.36 2.92
C ALA A 115 -2.89 1.01 3.52
N TYR A 116 -3.28 2.07 2.82
CA TYR A 116 -3.16 3.44 3.30
C TYR A 116 -4.37 3.75 4.18
N VAL A 117 -4.12 4.02 5.47
CA VAL A 117 -5.16 4.19 6.50
C VAL A 117 -5.41 5.66 6.81
N ALA A 118 -4.33 6.45 6.87
CA ALA A 118 -4.38 7.88 7.14
C ALA A 118 -3.24 8.62 6.45
N GLU A 119 -3.34 9.93 6.37
CA GLU A 119 -2.34 10.81 5.76
C GLU A 119 -1.27 11.20 6.79
N SER A 120 -0.03 11.38 6.31
CA SER A 120 1.06 12.01 7.05
C SER A 120 1.58 13.23 6.34
N TYR A 121 2.22 14.13 7.08
CA TYR A 121 2.63 15.44 6.64
C TYR A 121 4.13 15.67 6.87
N TYR A 122 4.63 16.78 6.36
CA TYR A 122 6.00 17.23 6.63
C TYR A 122 6.26 17.37 8.14
N GLY A 123 7.35 16.79 8.60
CA GLY A 123 7.80 16.85 10.00
C GLY A 123 7.22 15.78 10.91
N ASP A 124 6.23 14.98 10.44
CA ASP A 124 5.74 13.83 11.19
C ASP A 124 6.86 12.80 11.41
N ILE A 125 6.85 12.15 12.57
CA ILE A 125 7.73 11.01 12.86
C ILE A 125 6.99 9.73 12.50
N LEU A 126 7.52 8.98 11.54
CA LEU A 126 7.03 7.68 11.14
C LEU A 126 7.80 6.59 11.90
N SER A 127 7.08 5.84 12.74
CA SER A 127 7.63 4.68 13.47
C SER A 127 7.20 3.39 12.78
N PHE A 128 8.15 2.55 12.41
CA PHE A 128 7.95 1.31 11.66
C PHE A 128 8.02 0.10 12.59
N TYR A 129 6.96 -0.68 12.61
CA TYR A 129 6.85 -1.92 13.38
C TYR A 129 6.83 -3.09 12.40
N ARG A 130 7.70 -4.08 12.58
CA ARG A 130 7.82 -5.25 11.71
C ARG A 130 7.72 -6.52 12.52
N GLU A 131 6.87 -7.43 12.11
CA GLU A 131 6.66 -8.75 12.71
C GLU A 131 6.81 -9.83 11.64
N GLU A 132 7.62 -10.86 11.91
CA GLU A 132 7.72 -12.04 11.06
C GLU A 132 6.58 -12.99 11.43
N VAL A 133 5.62 -13.18 10.53
CA VAL A 133 4.38 -13.94 10.76
C VAL A 133 4.39 -15.31 10.09
N GLY A 134 5.42 -15.60 9.32
CA GLY A 134 5.63 -16.87 8.62
C GLY A 134 7.02 -16.92 8.02
N GLU A 135 7.39 -18.03 7.41
CA GLU A 135 8.69 -18.16 6.73
C GLU A 135 8.77 -17.13 5.59
N LYS A 136 9.67 -16.15 5.74
CA LYS A 136 9.87 -15.03 4.78
C LYS A 136 8.60 -14.16 4.57
N GLU A 137 7.67 -14.16 5.52
CA GLU A 137 6.45 -13.36 5.49
C GLU A 137 6.45 -12.35 6.64
N TYR A 138 6.30 -11.07 6.32
CA TYR A 138 6.41 -9.96 7.26
C TYR A 138 5.17 -9.09 7.20
N ASP A 139 4.55 -8.86 8.36
CA ASP A 139 3.56 -7.82 8.58
C ASP A 139 4.25 -6.56 9.10
N ILE A 140 3.88 -5.42 8.53
CA ILE A 140 4.46 -4.12 8.87
C ILE A 140 3.33 -3.14 9.16
N GLU A 141 3.46 -2.39 10.24
CA GLU A 141 2.58 -1.27 10.57
C GLU A 141 3.42 -0.01 10.72
N VAL A 142 2.99 1.07 10.07
CA VAL A 142 3.62 2.38 10.19
C VAL A 142 2.69 3.28 10.98
N LYS A 143 3.21 3.89 12.05
CA LYS A 143 2.47 4.86 12.87
C LYS A 143 3.13 6.21 12.79
N LYS A 144 2.33 7.26 12.73
CA LYS A 144 2.83 8.62 12.90
C LYS A 144 2.76 9.04 14.35
N ASN A 145 3.82 9.72 14.79
CA ASN A 145 3.92 10.29 16.13
C ASN A 145 3.63 9.26 17.26
N GLY A 146 3.96 7.98 16.99
CA GLY A 146 3.89 6.88 17.94
C GLY A 146 2.50 6.25 18.13
N THR A 147 1.43 6.84 17.64
CA THR A 147 0.05 6.39 17.94
C THR A 147 -0.79 6.06 16.72
N ASP A 148 -0.82 6.94 15.74
CA ASP A 148 -1.80 6.89 14.66
C ASP A 148 -1.32 6.00 13.52
N VAL A 149 -1.99 4.90 13.27
CA VAL A 149 -1.68 4.02 12.14
C VAL A 149 -1.94 4.75 10.84
N VAL A 150 -0.93 4.85 9.99
CA VAL A 150 -1.01 5.49 8.67
C VAL A 150 -0.92 4.49 7.52
N VAL A 151 -0.13 3.42 7.70
CA VAL A 151 0.01 2.35 6.69
C VAL A 151 0.07 0.99 7.36
N ARG A 152 -0.52 -0.01 6.69
CA ARG A 152 -0.28 -1.43 6.93
C ARG A 152 0.24 -2.08 5.66
N SER A 153 1.22 -2.93 5.79
CA SER A 153 1.86 -3.60 4.67
C SER A 153 2.18 -5.05 5.00
N LYS A 154 2.11 -5.90 3.97
CA LYS A 154 2.59 -7.28 4.03
C LYS A 154 3.62 -7.49 2.92
N VAL A 155 4.76 -8.08 3.26
CA VAL A 155 5.80 -8.43 2.30
C VAL A 155 6.09 -9.92 2.40
N ILE A 156 6.01 -10.62 1.27
CA ILE A 156 6.33 -12.05 1.17
C ILE A 156 7.48 -12.21 0.17
N PHE A 157 8.51 -12.93 0.58
CA PHE A 157 9.68 -13.23 -0.24
C PHE A 157 9.72 -14.69 -0.67
N ILE A 158 10.50 -14.98 -1.73
CA ILE A 158 10.86 -16.32 -2.19
C ILE A 158 12.36 -16.44 -2.34
#